data_e50dae2bac794324932e9b88601ed4a5
#
_entry.id   e50dae2bac794324932e9b88601ed4a5
#
_cell.length_a   1.000
_cell.length_b   1.000
_cell.length_c   1.000
_cell.angle_alpha   90.00
_cell.angle_beta   90.00
_cell.angle_gamma   90.00
#
_symmetry.space_group_name_H-M   'P 1'
#
loop_
_entity.id
_entity.type
_entity.pdbx_description
1 polymer ?
#
loop_
_entity_poly.entity_id
_entity_poly.type
_entity_poly.pdbx_seq_one_letter_code
_entity_poly.pdbx_strand_id
1 'polypeptide(L)'
;ALSSAASDVYKRQAISGPLEQLLTGLGVWKPLAEMVYIVIPNVLAFTLSMASFVVGVNLVFNFLEDIGYMARISFVFNNVMEGFHLQGKSMCSFLMSLGCNMAGVAGSRVIDNAGQRFLTMLLVWSIPCGTTLSLAPMLGGIFFGPVGSALVLVLMAAMTIGSMYLASCIFGKQLVDDTQSHGLVMELPPYHKPKWRHILRSSLMKAWDIFWRAFTVIYAVSIVFYLLSYPWGGGDSLLTQIGAVISPVTEFFGMTWQMFMAYLSSMLTKESLLGVINALYSNSDVAAAAFNAKSVGVSESLAVLLPQVISKAQALGFIMAIVFNVPCTMTVAATYRENHSAKWIVLSIGYYVAFSLTISCAFYHIGLLI
;
A
#
# COMPACT_ATOMS: atom_id res chain seq x y z
N ALA A 1 -14.74 7.02 16.41
CA ALA A 1 -14.35 5.77 15.71
C ALA A 1 -15.38 4.65 15.88
N LEU A 2 -15.82 4.35 17.12
CA LEU A 2 -16.82 3.28 17.39
C LEU A 2 -18.21 3.59 16.80
N SER A 3 -18.63 4.85 16.76
CA SER A 3 -19.92 5.26 16.19
C SER A 3 -19.99 5.17 14.66
N SER A 4 -18.84 5.40 13.97
CA SER A 4 -18.78 5.25 12.52
C SER A 4 -18.82 3.79 12.09
N ALA A 5 -18.13 2.91 12.82
CA ALA A 5 -18.13 1.48 12.53
C ALA A 5 -19.52 0.82 12.70
N ALA A 6 -20.27 1.22 13.73
CA ALA A 6 -21.67 0.77 13.92
C ALA A 6 -22.60 1.28 12.81
N SER A 7 -22.44 2.54 12.39
CA SER A 7 -23.19 3.14 11.28
C SER A 7 -22.92 2.42 9.95
N ASP A 8 -21.68 2.01 9.70
CA ASP A 8 -21.29 1.34 8.46
C ASP A 8 -21.82 -0.11 8.39
N VAL A 9 -21.89 -0.81 9.53
CA VAL A 9 -22.52 -2.13 9.62
C VAL A 9 -24.02 -2.05 9.35
N TYR A 10 -24.67 -1.04 9.90
CA TYR A 10 -26.13 -0.84 9.71
C TYR A 10 -26.47 -0.47 8.25
N LYS A 11 -25.69 0.38 7.62
CA LYS A 11 -25.84 0.75 6.21
C LYS A 11 -25.59 -0.42 5.25
N ARG A 12 -24.68 -1.33 5.61
CA ARG A 12 -24.40 -2.53 4.82
C ARG A 12 -25.56 -3.52 4.87
N GLN A 13 -26.09 -3.81 6.04
CA GLN A 13 -27.26 -4.69 6.21
C GLN A 13 -28.51 -4.09 5.52
N ALA A 14 -28.63 -2.78 5.48
CA ALA A 14 -29.73 -2.09 4.80
C ALA A 14 -29.67 -2.21 3.26
N ILE A 15 -28.46 -2.39 2.67
CA ILE A 15 -28.29 -2.52 1.22
C ILE A 15 -28.20 -4.01 0.81
N SER A 16 -27.46 -4.80 1.55
CA SER A 16 -27.25 -6.23 1.21
C SER A 16 -28.51 -7.08 1.42
N GLY A 17 -29.30 -6.82 2.44
CA GLY A 17 -30.51 -7.61 2.74
C GLY A 17 -31.57 -7.59 1.64
N PRO A 18 -32.03 -6.41 1.18
CA PRO A 18 -32.98 -6.33 0.07
C PRO A 18 -32.39 -6.85 -1.26
N LEU A 19 -31.10 -6.67 -1.49
CA LEU A 19 -30.43 -7.16 -2.70
C LEU A 19 -30.32 -8.68 -2.72
N GLU A 20 -30.04 -9.31 -1.59
CA GLU A 20 -30.03 -10.75 -1.39
C GLU A 20 -31.40 -11.38 -1.67
N GLN A 21 -32.48 -10.80 -1.11
CA GLN A 21 -33.85 -11.26 -1.32
C GLN A 21 -34.28 -11.13 -2.79
N LEU A 22 -33.87 -10.06 -3.47
CA LEU A 22 -34.17 -9.81 -4.87
C LEU A 22 -33.45 -10.79 -5.79
N LEU A 23 -32.18 -11.07 -5.57
CA LEU A 23 -31.37 -11.97 -6.38
C LEU A 23 -31.69 -13.45 -6.15
N THR A 24 -32.00 -13.85 -4.91
CA THR A 24 -32.45 -15.21 -4.60
C THR A 24 -33.84 -15.49 -5.15
N GLY A 25 -34.71 -14.46 -5.17
CA GLY A 25 -36.06 -14.53 -5.78
C GLY A 25 -36.04 -14.65 -7.32
N LEU A 26 -34.99 -14.15 -7.98
CA LEU A 26 -34.79 -14.25 -9.43
C LEU A 26 -34.17 -15.57 -9.89
N GLY A 27 -33.82 -16.49 -8.98
CA GLY A 27 -33.24 -17.79 -9.32
C GLY A 27 -31.85 -17.71 -9.93
N VAL A 28 -31.13 -16.61 -9.69
CA VAL A 28 -29.75 -16.41 -10.17
C VAL A 28 -28.82 -17.43 -9.51
N TRP A 29 -27.86 -17.95 -10.27
CA TRP A 29 -26.87 -18.91 -9.78
C TRP A 29 -26.17 -18.39 -8.52
N LYS A 30 -26.22 -19.18 -7.42
CA LYS A 30 -25.78 -18.76 -6.09
C LYS A 30 -24.45 -17.99 -6.05
N PRO A 31 -23.32 -18.47 -6.67
CA PRO A 31 -22.05 -17.74 -6.62
C PRO A 31 -22.11 -16.38 -7.29
N LEU A 32 -22.94 -16.22 -8.32
CA LEU A 32 -23.09 -14.95 -9.02
C LEU A 32 -23.94 -13.96 -8.20
N ALA A 33 -24.93 -14.44 -7.49
CA ALA A 33 -25.72 -13.64 -6.56
C ALA A 33 -24.85 -13.17 -5.37
N GLU A 34 -24.08 -14.07 -4.75
CA GLU A 34 -23.15 -13.76 -3.65
C GLU A 34 -22.11 -12.71 -4.08
N MET A 35 -21.55 -12.86 -5.28
CA MET A 35 -20.62 -11.90 -5.84
C MET A 35 -21.20 -10.48 -5.95
N VAL A 36 -22.48 -10.36 -6.29
CA VAL A 36 -23.13 -9.04 -6.44
C VAL A 36 -23.50 -8.45 -5.08
N TYR A 37 -24.12 -9.20 -4.18
CA TYR A 37 -24.61 -8.63 -2.92
C TYR A 37 -23.53 -8.53 -1.82
N ILE A 38 -22.43 -9.30 -1.90
CA ILE A 38 -21.33 -9.25 -0.94
C ILE A 38 -20.21 -8.33 -1.46
N VAL A 39 -19.69 -8.60 -2.69
CA VAL A 39 -18.47 -7.92 -3.18
C VAL A 39 -18.73 -6.45 -3.50
N ILE A 40 -19.82 -6.13 -4.20
CA ILE A 40 -20.07 -4.73 -4.62
C ILE A 40 -20.22 -3.77 -3.43
N PRO A 41 -21.08 -4.03 -2.42
CA PRO A 41 -21.22 -3.11 -1.30
C PRO A 41 -19.95 -2.98 -0.46
N ASN A 42 -19.20 -4.08 -0.29
CA ASN A 42 -17.95 -4.06 0.44
C ASN A 42 -16.87 -3.25 -0.26
N VAL A 43 -16.67 -3.48 -1.57
CA VAL A 43 -15.71 -2.72 -2.38
C VAL A 43 -16.09 -1.25 -2.44
N LEU A 44 -17.38 -0.92 -2.59
CA LEU A 44 -17.85 0.46 -2.62
C LEU A 44 -17.58 1.19 -1.29
N ALA A 45 -17.92 0.57 -0.17
CA ALA A 45 -17.69 1.14 1.16
C ALA A 45 -16.20 1.32 1.44
N PHE A 46 -15.37 0.33 1.07
CA PHE A 46 -13.92 0.39 1.20
C PHE A 46 -13.33 1.52 0.35
N THR A 47 -13.70 1.59 -0.94
CA THR A 47 -13.20 2.62 -1.86
C THR A 47 -13.62 4.02 -1.44
N LEU A 48 -14.83 4.18 -0.88
CA LEU A 48 -15.30 5.46 -0.36
C LEU A 48 -14.52 5.91 0.88
N SER A 49 -14.21 4.97 1.79
CA SER A 49 -13.34 5.23 2.95
C SER A 49 -11.95 5.67 2.52
N MET A 50 -11.36 4.99 1.53
CA MET A 50 -10.09 5.34 0.93
C MET A 50 -10.09 6.70 0.24
N ALA A 51 -11.15 7.01 -0.50
CA ALA A 51 -11.30 8.31 -1.17
C ALA A 51 -11.29 9.46 -0.17
N SER A 52 -11.93 9.30 1.00
CA SER A 52 -11.93 10.29 2.06
C SER A 52 -10.51 10.58 2.59
N PHE A 53 -9.72 9.53 2.81
CA PHE A 53 -8.32 9.68 3.23
C PHE A 53 -7.48 10.38 2.15
N VAL A 54 -7.64 10.00 0.89
CA VAL A 54 -6.93 10.59 -0.25
C VAL A 54 -7.28 12.07 -0.44
N VAL A 55 -8.56 12.47 -0.24
CA VAL A 55 -8.97 13.87 -0.24
C VAL A 55 -8.21 14.66 0.83
N GLY A 56 -8.14 14.15 2.05
CA GLY A 56 -7.43 14.80 3.15
C GLY A 56 -5.94 15.01 2.85
N VAL A 57 -5.26 13.97 2.38
CA VAL A 57 -3.84 14.04 2.01
C VAL A 57 -3.61 15.02 0.87
N ASN A 58 -4.40 14.95 -0.21
CA ASN A 58 -4.27 15.87 -1.35
C ASN A 58 -4.57 17.33 -0.95
N LEU A 59 -5.50 17.56 -0.05
CA LEU A 59 -5.83 18.89 0.44
C LEU A 59 -4.63 19.53 1.16
N VAL A 60 -3.98 18.78 2.05
CA VAL A 60 -2.78 19.25 2.77
C VAL A 60 -1.65 19.56 1.78
N PHE A 61 -1.37 18.66 0.83
CA PHE A 61 -0.29 18.88 -0.13
C PHE A 61 -0.57 20.01 -1.11
N ASN A 62 -1.77 20.12 -1.67
CA ASN A 62 -2.13 21.25 -2.53
C ASN A 62 -2.07 22.58 -1.76
N PHE A 63 -2.39 22.59 -0.47
CA PHE A 63 -2.24 23.77 0.39
C PHE A 63 -0.78 24.17 0.57
N LEU A 64 0.11 23.21 0.87
CA LEU A 64 1.55 23.47 1.02
C LEU A 64 2.20 23.92 -0.30
N GLU A 65 1.74 23.37 -1.42
CA GLU A 65 2.19 23.74 -2.77
C GLU A 65 1.75 25.17 -3.12
N ASP A 66 0.48 25.52 -2.88
CA ASP A 66 -0.08 26.83 -3.22
C ASP A 66 0.56 27.98 -2.42
N ILE A 67 0.97 27.73 -1.18
CA ILE A 67 1.71 28.72 -0.34
C ILE A 67 3.15 28.93 -0.85
N GLY A 68 3.72 28.00 -1.63
CA GLY A 68 5.11 28.02 -2.06
C GLY A 68 6.10 27.41 -1.06
N TYR A 69 5.60 26.64 -0.06
CA TYR A 69 6.43 25.99 0.94
C TYR A 69 7.29 24.85 0.35
N MET A 70 6.76 24.14 -0.65
CA MET A 70 7.45 23.02 -1.33
C MET A 70 8.76 23.43 -2.00
N ALA A 71 8.80 24.62 -2.63
CA ALA A 71 10.02 25.15 -3.25
C ALA A 71 11.14 25.37 -2.23
N ARG A 72 10.81 25.83 -1.03
CA ARG A 72 11.76 26.08 0.06
C ARG A 72 12.33 24.81 0.65
N ILE A 73 11.46 23.80 0.86
CA ILE A 73 11.89 22.45 1.28
C ILE A 73 12.87 21.88 0.26
N SER A 74 12.56 21.98 -1.04
CA SER A 74 13.43 21.51 -2.11
C SER A 74 14.82 22.14 -2.05
N PHE A 75 14.89 23.43 -1.75
CA PHE A 75 16.15 24.14 -1.63
C PHE A 75 16.96 23.69 -0.40
N VAL A 76 16.33 23.59 0.77
CA VAL A 76 16.99 23.18 2.03
C VAL A 76 17.55 21.77 1.94
N PHE A 77 16.81 20.85 1.32
CA PHE A 77 17.21 19.44 1.22
C PHE A 77 18.04 19.12 -0.03
N ASN A 78 18.44 20.13 -0.84
CA ASN A 78 19.21 19.86 -2.06
C ASN A 78 20.51 19.10 -1.79
N ASN A 79 21.29 19.51 -0.79
CA ASN A 79 22.56 18.86 -0.44
C ASN A 79 22.37 17.39 -0.01
N VAL A 80 21.25 17.09 0.67
CA VAL A 80 20.93 15.72 1.07
C VAL A 80 20.55 14.90 -0.16
N MET A 81 19.78 15.46 -1.08
CA MET A 81 19.35 14.78 -2.30
C MET A 81 20.50 14.52 -3.29
N GLU A 82 21.51 15.37 -3.33
CA GLU A 82 22.72 15.13 -4.12
C GLU A 82 23.43 13.83 -3.72
N GLY A 83 23.42 13.47 -2.44
CA GLY A 83 23.92 12.17 -1.97
C GLY A 83 23.20 10.94 -2.55
N PHE A 84 21.99 11.14 -3.08
CA PHE A 84 21.20 10.13 -3.79
C PHE A 84 21.20 10.31 -5.32
N HIS A 85 22.09 11.11 -5.89
CA HIS A 85 22.15 11.47 -7.32
C HIS A 85 20.85 12.16 -7.82
N LEU A 86 20.17 12.89 -6.93
CA LEU A 86 18.91 13.58 -7.19
C LEU A 86 19.00 15.08 -6.95
N GLN A 87 18.09 15.83 -7.57
CA GLN A 87 17.89 17.25 -7.29
C GLN A 87 16.96 17.43 -6.07
N GLY A 88 17.07 18.57 -5.39
CA GLY A 88 16.20 18.91 -4.26
C GLY A 88 14.70 18.89 -4.57
N LYS A 89 14.30 19.08 -5.85
CA LYS A 89 12.91 18.94 -6.31
C LYS A 89 12.31 17.55 -5.99
N SER A 90 13.14 16.50 -5.92
CA SER A 90 12.71 15.14 -5.58
C SER A 90 12.15 15.01 -4.16
N MET A 91 12.56 15.92 -3.25
CA MET A 91 12.08 15.94 -1.88
C MET A 91 10.55 16.14 -1.80
N CYS A 92 9.97 16.92 -2.73
CA CYS A 92 8.52 17.08 -2.81
C CYS A 92 7.81 15.76 -3.06
N SER A 93 8.35 14.95 -4.00
CA SER A 93 7.81 13.61 -4.29
C SER A 93 7.90 12.69 -3.08
N PHE A 94 9.00 12.75 -2.32
CA PHE A 94 9.19 11.92 -1.13
C PHE A 94 8.23 12.30 0.00
N LEU A 95 8.02 13.58 0.25
CA LEU A 95 7.05 14.04 1.23
C LEU A 95 5.62 13.62 0.87
N MET A 96 5.24 13.77 -0.41
CA MET A 96 3.93 13.29 -0.89
C MET A 96 3.75 11.78 -0.71
N SER A 97 4.85 11.02 -0.84
CA SER A 97 4.84 9.55 -0.71
C SER A 97 4.55 9.07 0.69
N LEU A 98 4.93 9.82 1.73
CA LEU A 98 4.56 9.50 3.12
C LEU A 98 3.03 9.46 3.33
N GLY A 99 2.31 10.26 2.57
CA GLY A 99 0.85 10.15 2.52
C GLY A 99 0.39 9.06 1.57
N CYS A 100 0.80 9.15 0.29
CA CYS A 100 0.39 8.22 -0.76
C CYS A 100 1.47 8.14 -1.85
N ASN A 101 2.02 6.94 -2.09
CA ASN A 101 3.06 6.72 -3.10
C ASN A 101 2.61 7.08 -4.51
N MET A 102 1.33 6.92 -4.84
CA MET A 102 0.78 7.36 -6.11
C MET A 102 0.89 8.88 -6.29
N ALA A 103 0.63 9.67 -5.22
CA ALA A 103 0.80 11.11 -5.24
C ALA A 103 2.28 11.50 -5.37
N GLY A 104 3.18 10.76 -4.70
CA GLY A 104 4.61 10.94 -4.82
C GLY A 104 5.13 10.72 -6.25
N VAL A 105 4.67 9.66 -6.92
CA VAL A 105 4.99 9.42 -8.34
C VAL A 105 4.48 10.55 -9.23
N ALA A 106 3.25 11.02 -9.02
CA ALA A 106 2.71 12.16 -9.78
C ALA A 106 3.49 13.46 -9.52
N GLY A 107 3.99 13.65 -8.29
CA GLY A 107 4.83 14.79 -7.91
C GLY A 107 6.17 14.84 -8.65
N SER A 108 6.69 13.72 -9.14
CA SER A 108 7.96 13.66 -9.88
C SER A 108 7.93 14.39 -11.22
N ARG A 109 6.75 14.80 -11.71
CA ARG A 109 6.59 15.59 -12.95
C ARG A 109 7.32 16.93 -12.93
N VAL A 110 7.61 17.46 -11.74
CA VAL A 110 8.34 18.73 -11.55
C VAL A 110 9.83 18.59 -11.89
N ILE A 111 10.32 17.36 -12.05
CA ILE A 111 11.72 17.05 -12.34
C ILE A 111 11.92 17.05 -13.85
N ASP A 112 12.82 17.93 -14.32
CA ASP A 112 13.05 18.16 -15.74
C ASP A 112 13.83 17.01 -16.41
N ASN A 113 14.81 16.43 -15.70
CA ASN A 113 15.63 15.33 -16.21
C ASN A 113 14.89 13.99 -16.12
N ALA A 114 14.72 13.30 -17.27
CA ALA A 114 13.99 12.04 -17.35
C ALA A 114 14.62 10.91 -16.51
N GLY A 115 15.96 10.83 -16.46
CA GLY A 115 16.68 9.84 -15.66
C GLY A 115 16.48 10.06 -14.16
N GLN A 116 16.67 11.31 -13.69
CA GLN A 116 16.43 11.67 -12.29
C GLN A 116 14.95 11.52 -11.90
N ARG A 117 14.02 11.84 -12.82
CA ARG A 117 12.59 11.64 -12.60
C ARG A 117 12.26 10.16 -12.40
N PHE A 118 12.83 9.29 -13.24
CA PHE A 118 12.61 7.85 -13.08
C PHE A 118 13.26 7.30 -11.80
N LEU A 119 14.49 7.72 -11.48
CA LEU A 119 15.15 7.35 -10.23
C LEU A 119 14.33 7.81 -9.01
N THR A 120 13.77 9.03 -9.05
CA THR A 120 12.87 9.52 -8.00
C THR A 120 11.64 8.63 -7.85
N MET A 121 10.97 8.26 -8.97
CA MET A 121 9.81 7.36 -8.93
C MET A 121 10.16 6.00 -8.34
N LEU A 122 11.34 5.48 -8.65
CA LEU A 122 11.83 4.21 -8.11
C LEU A 122 12.08 4.33 -6.60
N LEU A 123 12.74 5.39 -6.12
CA LEU A 123 12.99 5.60 -4.70
C LEU A 123 11.71 5.86 -3.90
N VAL A 124 10.69 6.48 -4.51
CA VAL A 124 9.33 6.62 -3.93
C VAL A 124 8.75 5.26 -3.52
N TRP A 125 9.07 4.18 -4.24
CA TRP A 125 8.59 2.84 -3.89
C TRP A 125 9.18 2.32 -2.58
N SER A 126 10.37 2.78 -2.16
CA SER A 126 10.96 2.44 -0.85
C SER A 126 10.27 3.14 0.31
N ILE A 127 9.57 4.26 0.07
CA ILE A 127 8.99 5.06 1.14
C ILE A 127 7.69 4.42 1.62
N PRO A 128 7.55 4.16 2.92
CA PRO A 128 6.30 3.63 3.47
C PRO A 128 5.18 4.67 3.35
N CYS A 129 4.09 4.30 2.71
CA CYS A 129 2.89 5.16 2.62
C CYS A 129 2.14 5.22 3.95
N GLY A 130 1.17 6.11 4.06
CA GLY A 130 0.38 6.30 5.27
C GLY A 130 -0.25 5.02 5.82
N THR A 131 -0.72 4.13 4.95
CA THR A 131 -1.23 2.81 5.35
C THR A 131 -0.14 1.94 5.97
N THR A 132 1.05 1.87 5.35
CA THR A 132 2.17 1.09 5.89
C THR A 132 2.65 1.67 7.21
N LEU A 133 2.68 3.02 7.34
CA LEU A 133 3.01 3.73 8.58
C LEU A 133 2.04 3.44 9.73
N SER A 134 0.79 3.09 9.44
CA SER A 134 -0.19 2.68 10.45
C SER A 134 -0.17 1.19 10.73
N LEU A 135 -0.05 0.34 9.69
CA LEU A 135 -0.11 -1.12 9.81
C LEU A 135 1.11 -1.73 10.50
N ALA A 136 2.31 -1.29 10.15
CA ALA A 136 3.54 -1.88 10.68
C ALA A 136 3.68 -1.69 12.20
N PRO A 137 3.51 -0.48 12.78
CA PRO A 137 3.54 -0.30 14.22
C PRO A 137 2.37 -0.97 14.94
N MET A 138 1.19 -1.06 14.30
CA MET A 138 0.04 -1.74 14.87
C MET A 138 0.31 -3.24 15.03
N LEU A 139 0.84 -3.90 14.01
CA LEU A 139 1.28 -5.29 14.09
C LEU A 139 2.42 -5.44 15.10
N GLY A 140 3.40 -4.53 15.11
CA GLY A 140 4.46 -4.48 16.11
C GLY A 140 3.93 -4.40 17.53
N GLY A 141 2.86 -3.62 17.75
CA GLY A 141 2.19 -3.49 19.05
C GLY A 141 1.50 -4.78 19.52
N ILE A 142 0.92 -5.55 18.61
CA ILE A 142 0.27 -6.83 18.91
C ILE A 142 1.28 -7.88 19.38
N PHE A 143 2.43 -8.00 18.71
CA PHE A 143 3.42 -9.04 19.01
C PHE A 143 4.43 -8.66 20.10
N PHE A 144 4.81 -7.38 20.16
CA PHE A 144 5.91 -6.90 21.01
C PHE A 144 5.48 -5.84 22.05
N GLY A 145 4.17 -5.50 22.10
CA GLY A 145 3.65 -4.48 22.99
C GLY A 145 4.00 -3.04 22.56
N PRO A 146 3.71 -2.02 23.40
CA PRO A 146 3.86 -0.61 23.01
C PRO A 146 5.31 -0.20 22.71
N VAL A 147 6.29 -0.78 23.41
CA VAL A 147 7.73 -0.55 23.15
C VAL A 147 8.12 -1.14 21.79
N GLY A 148 7.59 -2.32 21.45
CA GLY A 148 7.80 -2.95 20.14
C GLY A 148 7.24 -2.14 18.98
N SER A 149 6.08 -1.49 19.17
CA SER A 149 5.52 -0.58 18.17
C SER A 149 6.47 0.58 17.84
N ALA A 150 7.05 1.21 18.88
CA ALA A 150 8.02 2.30 18.68
C ALA A 150 9.31 1.80 18.01
N LEU A 151 9.80 0.63 18.42
CA LEU A 151 11.01 0.02 17.84
C LEU A 151 10.81 -0.32 16.37
N VAL A 152 9.66 -0.87 15.99
CA VAL A 152 9.30 -1.14 14.57
C VAL A 152 9.29 0.15 13.75
N LEU A 153 8.78 1.27 14.28
CA LEU A 153 8.81 2.57 13.60
C LEU A 153 10.24 3.05 13.33
N VAL A 154 11.10 3.01 14.34
CA VAL A 154 12.50 3.43 14.22
C VAL A 154 13.24 2.54 13.22
N LEU A 155 13.05 1.22 13.33
CA LEU A 155 13.65 0.25 12.44
C LEU A 155 13.19 0.45 10.99
N MET A 156 11.89 0.68 10.79
CA MET A 156 11.31 0.97 9.49
C MET A 156 11.91 2.25 8.88
N ALA A 157 12.07 3.33 9.65
CA ALA A 157 12.68 4.57 9.18
C ALA A 157 14.15 4.37 8.79
N ALA A 158 14.93 3.69 9.62
CA ALA A 158 16.34 3.40 9.35
C ALA A 158 16.51 2.55 8.08
N MET A 159 15.71 1.49 7.95
CA MET A 159 15.74 0.60 6.80
C MET A 159 15.24 1.27 5.51
N THR A 160 14.30 2.21 5.61
CA THR A 160 13.86 3.01 4.46
C THR A 160 15.01 3.85 3.89
N ILE A 161 15.76 4.53 4.74
CA ILE A 161 16.94 5.29 4.31
C ILE A 161 17.98 4.35 3.67
N GLY A 162 18.23 3.20 4.30
CA GLY A 162 19.13 2.18 3.76
C GLY A 162 18.70 1.64 2.40
N SER A 163 17.41 1.33 2.22
CA SER A 163 16.85 0.84 0.96
C SER A 163 16.91 1.89 -0.15
N MET A 164 16.65 3.16 0.18
CA MET A 164 16.79 4.28 -0.76
C MET A 164 18.25 4.45 -1.21
N TYR A 165 19.19 4.39 -0.27
CA TYR A 165 20.61 4.49 -0.59
C TYR A 165 21.05 3.33 -1.49
N LEU A 166 20.66 2.11 -1.18
CA LEU A 166 21.00 0.90 -1.94
C LEU A 166 20.40 0.94 -3.36
N ALA A 167 19.14 1.34 -3.48
CA ALA A 167 18.49 1.51 -4.78
C ALA A 167 19.15 2.64 -5.60
N SER A 168 19.54 3.75 -4.97
CA SER A 168 20.28 4.83 -5.63
C SER A 168 21.66 4.38 -6.12
N CYS A 169 22.38 3.57 -5.36
CA CYS A 169 23.68 3.01 -5.78
C CYS A 169 23.55 2.06 -6.98
N ILE A 170 22.50 1.23 -7.01
CA ILE A 170 22.29 0.24 -8.08
C ILE A 170 21.82 0.93 -9.37
N PHE A 171 20.82 1.77 -9.26
CA PHE A 171 20.14 2.37 -10.43
C PHE A 171 20.64 3.76 -10.79
N GLY A 172 21.22 4.51 -9.84
CA GLY A 172 21.66 5.89 -10.05
C GLY A 172 22.68 6.01 -11.16
N LYS A 173 23.73 5.19 -11.14
CA LYS A 173 24.79 5.19 -12.16
C LYS A 173 24.32 4.80 -13.57
N GLN A 174 23.20 4.07 -13.68
CA GLN A 174 22.66 3.64 -14.97
C GLN A 174 21.66 4.64 -15.57
N LEU A 175 21.07 5.47 -14.71
CA LEU A 175 19.98 6.38 -15.10
C LEU A 175 20.39 7.84 -15.15
N VAL A 176 21.40 8.23 -14.40
CA VAL A 176 21.83 9.63 -14.30
C VAL A 176 23.26 9.75 -14.81
N ASP A 177 23.44 10.46 -15.93
CA ASP A 177 24.75 10.82 -16.43
C ASP A 177 25.35 11.93 -15.56
N ASP A 178 26.56 11.76 -15.04
CA ASP A 178 27.28 12.71 -14.17
C ASP A 178 27.48 14.08 -14.84
N THR A 179 27.45 14.15 -16.17
CA THR A 179 27.61 15.37 -16.95
C THR A 179 26.43 16.34 -16.88
N GLN A 180 25.26 15.90 -16.36
CA GLN A 180 24.05 16.71 -16.29
C GLN A 180 23.69 17.16 -14.86
N SER A 181 24.59 17.07 -13.92
CA SER A 181 24.46 17.64 -12.59
C SER A 181 24.51 19.17 -12.64
N HIS A 182 23.52 19.78 -13.25
CA HIS A 182 23.36 21.24 -13.18
C HIS A 182 22.80 21.56 -11.79
N GLY A 183 23.53 22.46 -11.08
CA GLY A 183 23.07 22.96 -9.78
C GLY A 183 21.63 23.47 -9.84
N LEU A 184 20.90 23.30 -8.75
CA LEU A 184 19.50 23.73 -8.64
C LEU A 184 19.42 25.27 -8.75
N VAL A 185 19.14 25.78 -9.94
CA VAL A 185 18.78 27.19 -10.14
C VAL A 185 17.27 27.27 -9.99
N MET A 186 16.80 27.68 -8.82
CA MET A 186 15.38 27.85 -8.54
C MET A 186 15.15 29.24 -7.95
N GLU A 187 14.34 30.04 -8.61
CA GLU A 187 13.79 31.24 -8.01
C GLU A 187 12.79 30.87 -6.93
N LEU A 188 12.99 31.34 -5.71
CA LEU A 188 12.09 31.11 -4.60
C LEU A 188 10.84 31.98 -4.77
N PRO A 189 9.67 31.42 -5.05
CA PRO A 189 8.45 32.20 -5.19
C PRO A 189 8.13 32.90 -3.85
N PRO A 190 7.60 34.13 -3.88
CA PRO A 190 7.09 34.78 -2.69
C PRO A 190 5.91 33.99 -2.11
N TYR A 191 5.68 34.09 -0.81
CA TYR A 191 4.52 33.46 -0.18
C TYR A 191 3.23 34.05 -0.72
N HIS A 192 2.31 33.19 -1.16
CA HIS A 192 1.00 33.59 -1.65
C HIS A 192 -0.10 33.20 -0.64
N LYS A 193 -1.18 34.00 -0.60
CA LYS A 193 -2.36 33.64 0.16
C LYS A 193 -3.05 32.43 -0.53
N PRO A 194 -3.39 31.37 0.20
CA PRO A 194 -3.98 30.16 -0.37
C PRO A 194 -5.33 30.45 -1.03
N LYS A 195 -5.50 29.95 -2.25
CA LYS A 195 -6.76 30.06 -3.01
C LYS A 195 -7.64 28.87 -2.71
N TRP A 196 -8.35 28.91 -1.60
CA TRP A 196 -9.18 27.80 -1.07
C TRP A 196 -10.08 27.15 -2.12
N ARG A 197 -10.74 27.94 -2.97
CA ARG A 197 -11.63 27.43 -4.02
C ARG A 197 -10.87 26.57 -5.04
N HIS A 198 -9.66 26.95 -5.39
CA HIS A 198 -8.82 26.20 -6.32
C HIS A 198 -8.31 24.90 -5.68
N ILE A 199 -7.79 24.99 -4.45
CA ILE A 199 -7.30 23.86 -3.66
C ILE A 199 -8.40 22.80 -3.51
N LEU A 200 -9.59 23.20 -3.06
CA LEU A 200 -10.70 22.28 -2.84
C LEU A 200 -11.15 21.61 -4.14
N ARG A 201 -11.33 22.39 -5.22
CA ARG A 201 -11.72 21.86 -6.52
C ARG A 201 -10.69 20.90 -7.08
N SER A 202 -9.40 21.24 -7.03
CA SER A 202 -8.31 20.39 -7.49
C SER A 202 -8.23 19.08 -6.70
N SER A 203 -8.35 19.16 -5.36
CA SER A 203 -8.32 17.98 -4.49
C SER A 203 -9.51 17.04 -4.75
N LEU A 204 -10.71 17.59 -4.92
CA LEU A 204 -11.91 16.79 -5.22
C LEU A 204 -11.84 16.14 -6.60
N MET A 205 -11.38 16.86 -7.63
CA MET A 205 -11.23 16.27 -8.98
C MET A 205 -10.18 15.15 -9.01
N LYS A 206 -9.03 15.35 -8.36
CA LYS A 206 -8.01 14.31 -8.23
C LYS A 206 -8.54 13.09 -7.47
N ALA A 207 -9.27 13.32 -6.37
CA ALA A 207 -9.86 12.23 -5.59
C ALA A 207 -10.93 11.45 -6.37
N TRP A 208 -11.74 12.12 -7.17
CA TRP A 208 -12.74 11.48 -8.02
C TRP A 208 -12.12 10.57 -9.09
N ASP A 209 -11.07 11.04 -9.75
CA ASP A 209 -10.33 10.25 -10.74
C ASP A 209 -9.66 9.03 -10.08
N ILE A 210 -9.07 9.20 -8.90
CA ILE A 210 -8.48 8.12 -8.11
C ILE A 210 -9.56 7.13 -7.65
N PHE A 211 -10.72 7.61 -7.20
CA PHE A 211 -11.84 6.77 -6.77
C PHE A 211 -12.28 5.79 -7.86
N TRP A 212 -12.56 6.25 -9.07
CA TRP A 212 -12.99 5.38 -10.15
C TRP A 212 -11.93 4.36 -10.56
N ARG A 213 -10.67 4.77 -10.60
CA ARG A 213 -9.55 3.86 -10.90
C ARG A 213 -9.37 2.81 -9.81
N ALA A 214 -9.37 3.23 -8.54
CA ALA A 214 -9.26 2.31 -7.41
C ALA A 214 -10.44 1.34 -7.37
N PHE A 215 -11.66 1.84 -7.54
CA PHE A 215 -12.87 1.00 -7.58
C PHE A 215 -12.76 -0.09 -8.64
N THR A 216 -12.38 0.26 -9.87
CA THR A 216 -12.26 -0.71 -10.97
C THR A 216 -11.22 -1.79 -10.68
N VAL A 217 -10.04 -1.39 -10.18
CA VAL A 217 -8.95 -2.34 -9.88
C VAL A 217 -9.32 -3.23 -8.70
N ILE A 218 -9.81 -2.65 -7.60
CA ILE A 218 -10.18 -3.40 -6.40
C ILE A 218 -11.33 -4.37 -6.70
N TYR A 219 -12.30 -3.93 -7.49
CA TYR A 219 -13.43 -4.77 -7.89
C TYR A 219 -12.96 -5.98 -8.73
N ALA A 220 -12.11 -5.75 -9.74
CA ALA A 220 -11.55 -6.83 -10.56
C ALA A 220 -10.75 -7.85 -9.71
N VAL A 221 -9.93 -7.34 -8.79
CA VAL A 221 -9.15 -8.18 -7.87
C VAL A 221 -10.05 -8.97 -6.91
N SER A 222 -11.10 -8.33 -6.39
CA SER A 222 -12.06 -8.99 -5.49
C SER A 222 -12.78 -10.15 -6.19
N ILE A 223 -13.11 -9.99 -7.48
CA ILE A 223 -13.70 -11.06 -8.28
C ILE A 223 -12.72 -12.24 -8.40
N VAL A 224 -11.46 -11.97 -8.71
CA VAL A 224 -10.44 -13.02 -8.83
C VAL A 224 -10.26 -13.76 -7.50
N PHE A 225 -10.16 -13.03 -6.39
CA PHE A 225 -10.07 -13.65 -5.06
C PHE A 225 -11.30 -14.47 -4.70
N TYR A 226 -12.49 -13.98 -5.02
CA TYR A 226 -13.74 -14.73 -4.80
C TYR A 226 -13.75 -16.03 -5.59
N LEU A 227 -13.39 -16.00 -6.87
CA LEU A 227 -13.33 -17.19 -7.72
C LEU A 227 -12.30 -18.23 -7.24
N LEU A 228 -11.14 -17.77 -6.73
CA LEU A 228 -10.10 -18.63 -6.17
C LEU A 228 -10.48 -19.22 -4.81
N SER A 229 -11.25 -18.46 -4.02
CA SER A 229 -11.71 -18.89 -2.67
C SER A 229 -12.92 -19.78 -2.72
N TYR A 230 -13.69 -19.79 -3.83
CA TYR A 230 -14.92 -20.55 -3.95
C TYR A 230 -14.63 -22.07 -4.07
N PRO A 231 -15.26 -22.93 -3.26
CA PRO A 231 -15.06 -24.39 -3.29
C PRO A 231 -15.84 -25.02 -4.47
N TRP A 232 -15.22 -25.12 -5.64
CA TRP A 232 -15.81 -25.61 -6.90
C TRP A 232 -16.17 -27.09 -6.92
N GLY A 233 -16.29 -27.78 -5.84
CA GLY A 233 -16.63 -29.21 -5.84
C GLY A 233 -16.83 -29.82 -4.47
N GLY A 234 -17.09 -29.01 -3.45
CA GLY A 234 -17.26 -29.48 -2.08
C GLY A 234 -15.99 -29.96 -1.38
N GLY A 235 -14.83 -29.67 -1.98
CA GLY A 235 -13.50 -29.88 -1.41
C GLY A 235 -12.82 -28.57 -1.00
N ASP A 236 -11.54 -28.64 -0.69
CA ASP A 236 -10.72 -27.48 -0.35
C ASP A 236 -10.70 -26.44 -1.46
N SER A 237 -10.71 -25.15 -1.11
CA SER A 237 -10.63 -24.07 -2.09
C SER A 237 -9.33 -24.13 -2.89
N LEU A 238 -9.36 -23.64 -4.13
CA LEU A 238 -8.14 -23.55 -4.96
C LEU A 238 -7.03 -22.77 -4.23
N LEU A 239 -7.42 -21.81 -3.42
CA LEU A 239 -6.49 -21.00 -2.62
C LEU A 239 -5.74 -21.85 -1.58
N THR A 240 -6.39 -22.78 -0.90
CA THR A 240 -5.77 -23.71 0.05
C THR A 240 -4.86 -24.72 -0.64
N GLN A 241 -5.25 -25.22 -1.81
CA GLN A 241 -4.40 -26.13 -2.62
C GLN A 241 -3.12 -25.44 -3.09
N ILE A 242 -3.23 -24.22 -3.63
CA ILE A 242 -2.08 -23.40 -4.02
C ILE A 242 -1.19 -23.12 -2.79
N GLY A 243 -1.80 -22.79 -1.65
CA GLY A 243 -1.10 -22.57 -0.39
C GLY A 243 -0.28 -23.76 0.07
N ALA A 244 -0.85 -24.98 0.00
CA ALA A 244 -0.14 -26.21 0.38
C ALA A 244 1.07 -26.49 -0.52
N VAL A 245 0.97 -26.22 -1.82
CA VAL A 245 2.09 -26.41 -2.76
C VAL A 245 3.20 -25.38 -2.53
N ILE A 246 2.86 -24.16 -2.13
CA ILE A 246 3.82 -23.07 -1.91
C ILE A 246 4.46 -23.12 -0.51
N SER A 247 3.82 -23.82 0.45
CA SER A 247 4.26 -23.92 1.86
C SER A 247 5.78 -24.16 2.03
N PRO A 248 6.43 -25.14 1.37
CA PRO A 248 7.86 -25.40 1.56
C PRO A 248 8.76 -24.24 1.12
N VAL A 249 8.30 -23.44 0.15
CA VAL A 249 9.05 -22.26 -0.31
C VAL A 249 8.87 -21.10 0.68
N THR A 250 7.67 -20.92 1.22
CA THR A 250 7.38 -19.79 2.14
C THR A 250 8.02 -19.99 3.51
N GLU A 251 8.14 -21.22 3.98
CA GLU A 251 8.82 -21.55 5.24
C GLU A 251 10.30 -21.16 5.22
N PHE A 252 10.95 -21.27 4.07
CA PHE A 252 12.34 -20.79 3.90
C PHE A 252 12.49 -19.30 4.18
N PHE A 253 11.47 -18.49 3.84
CA PHE A 253 11.45 -17.05 4.12
C PHE A 253 10.89 -16.71 5.52
N GLY A 254 10.60 -17.72 6.36
CA GLY A 254 10.05 -17.55 7.69
C GLY A 254 8.57 -17.13 7.69
N MET A 255 7.84 -17.39 6.61
CA MET A 255 6.40 -17.08 6.50
C MET A 255 5.58 -18.35 6.42
N THR A 256 4.41 -18.37 7.06
CA THR A 256 3.39 -19.38 6.78
C THR A 256 2.77 -19.11 5.42
N TRP A 257 2.15 -20.12 4.78
CA TRP A 257 1.50 -19.92 3.49
C TRP A 257 0.38 -18.86 3.55
N GLN A 258 -0.32 -18.75 4.68
CA GLN A 258 -1.36 -17.72 4.90
C GLN A 258 -0.74 -16.32 4.93
N MET A 259 0.40 -16.16 5.61
CA MET A 259 1.14 -14.88 5.64
C MET A 259 1.64 -14.51 4.24
N PHE A 260 2.10 -15.50 3.47
CA PHE A 260 2.56 -15.26 2.11
C PHE A 260 1.40 -14.85 1.17
N MET A 261 0.21 -15.45 1.31
CA MET A 261 -0.98 -15.00 0.58
C MET A 261 -1.39 -13.59 0.95
N ALA A 262 -1.31 -13.23 2.23
CA ALA A 262 -1.54 -11.86 2.69
C ALA A 262 -0.46 -10.89 2.15
N TYR A 263 0.81 -11.31 2.07
CA TYR A 263 1.89 -10.57 1.45
C TYR A 263 1.61 -10.31 -0.05
N LEU A 264 1.17 -11.30 -0.80
CA LEU A 264 0.78 -11.12 -2.21
C LEU A 264 -0.42 -10.18 -2.36
N SER A 265 -1.42 -10.29 -1.49
CA SER A 265 -2.57 -9.38 -1.51
C SER A 265 -2.18 -7.93 -1.22
N SER A 266 -1.16 -7.72 -0.39
CA SER A 266 -0.65 -6.38 -0.07
C SER A 266 -0.01 -5.66 -1.26
N MET A 267 0.42 -6.39 -2.30
CA MET A 267 0.87 -5.80 -3.57
C MET A 267 -0.29 -5.19 -4.35
N LEU A 268 -1.50 -5.70 -4.16
CA LEU A 268 -2.68 -5.17 -4.81
C LEU A 268 -3.17 -3.92 -4.08
N THR A 269 -3.48 -4.07 -2.81
CA THR A 269 -3.80 -2.97 -1.90
C THR A 269 -3.22 -3.28 -0.52
N LYS A 270 -2.52 -2.33 0.09
CA LYS A 270 -1.89 -2.53 1.41
C LYS A 270 -2.92 -2.83 2.51
N GLU A 271 -4.10 -2.28 2.38
CA GLU A 271 -5.20 -2.42 3.34
C GLU A 271 -5.83 -3.82 3.31
N SER A 272 -5.82 -4.51 2.18
CA SER A 272 -6.38 -5.87 2.05
C SER A 272 -5.63 -6.90 2.89
N LEU A 273 -4.41 -6.60 3.29
CA LEU A 273 -3.56 -7.46 4.12
C LEU A 273 -4.27 -7.99 5.36
N LEU A 274 -4.83 -7.09 6.17
CA LEU A 274 -5.52 -7.47 7.41
C LEU A 274 -6.78 -8.27 7.16
N GLY A 275 -7.51 -7.92 6.10
CA GLY A 275 -8.70 -8.65 5.70
C GLY A 275 -8.40 -10.09 5.30
N VAL A 276 -7.35 -10.28 4.49
CA VAL A 276 -6.92 -11.62 4.05
C VAL A 276 -6.39 -12.44 5.23
N ILE A 277 -5.59 -11.85 6.12
CA ILE A 277 -5.14 -12.53 7.35
C ILE A 277 -6.34 -12.97 8.18
N ASN A 278 -7.29 -12.05 8.43
CA ASN A 278 -8.48 -12.39 9.21
C ASN A 278 -9.28 -13.52 8.57
N ALA A 279 -9.47 -13.49 7.25
CA ALA A 279 -10.20 -14.52 6.53
C ALA A 279 -9.53 -15.89 6.59
N LEU A 280 -8.22 -15.95 6.37
CA LEU A 280 -7.47 -17.20 6.32
C LEU A 280 -7.31 -17.87 7.70
N TYR A 281 -7.22 -17.06 8.77
CA TYR A 281 -7.10 -17.59 10.15
C TYR A 281 -8.46 -17.84 10.84
N SER A 282 -9.54 -17.17 10.39
CA SER A 282 -10.89 -17.40 10.95
C SER A 282 -11.76 -18.38 10.14
N ASN A 283 -11.23 -19.02 9.11
CA ASN A 283 -11.97 -19.88 8.18
C ASN A 283 -13.25 -19.22 7.61
N SER A 284 -13.25 -17.90 7.47
CA SER A 284 -14.35 -17.14 6.89
C SER A 284 -14.11 -16.89 5.39
N ASP A 285 -15.15 -16.53 4.65
CA ASP A 285 -15.05 -16.23 3.22
C ASP A 285 -14.02 -15.12 2.94
N VAL A 286 -12.90 -15.50 2.31
CA VAL A 286 -11.73 -14.65 2.08
C VAL A 286 -12.09 -13.41 1.25
N ALA A 287 -12.97 -13.56 0.26
CA ALA A 287 -13.37 -12.45 -0.60
C ALA A 287 -14.21 -11.39 0.13
N ALA A 288 -15.10 -11.82 1.01
CA ALA A 288 -15.93 -10.91 1.80
C ALA A 288 -15.13 -10.23 2.91
N ALA A 289 -14.16 -10.94 3.51
CA ALA A 289 -13.37 -10.43 4.62
C ALA A 289 -12.21 -9.53 4.16
N ALA A 290 -11.57 -9.82 3.02
CA ALA A 290 -10.43 -9.08 2.52
C ALA A 290 -10.73 -7.58 2.25
N PHE A 291 -11.94 -7.30 1.78
CA PHE A 291 -12.37 -5.93 1.45
C PHE A 291 -13.42 -5.38 2.42
N ASN A 292 -13.52 -5.97 3.60
CA ASN A 292 -14.43 -5.45 4.62
C ASN A 292 -13.86 -4.15 5.21
N ALA A 293 -14.65 -3.05 5.27
CA ALA A 293 -14.21 -1.77 5.85
C ALA A 293 -13.84 -1.87 7.35
N LYS A 294 -14.24 -2.96 8.03
CA LYS A 294 -13.75 -3.32 9.37
C LYS A 294 -12.29 -3.79 9.38
N SER A 295 -11.73 -4.17 8.23
CA SER A 295 -10.34 -4.63 8.12
C SER A 295 -9.31 -3.48 8.22
N VAL A 296 -9.75 -2.23 8.29
CA VAL A 296 -8.89 -1.06 8.56
C VAL A 296 -8.40 -1.05 10.03
N GLY A 297 -9.02 -1.86 10.90
CA GLY A 297 -8.56 -2.07 12.28
C GLY A 297 -8.48 -3.57 12.61
N VAL A 298 -7.52 -3.96 13.44
CA VAL A 298 -7.47 -5.32 13.97
C VAL A 298 -8.69 -5.53 14.85
N SER A 299 -9.51 -6.54 14.53
CA SER A 299 -10.57 -6.98 15.44
C SER A 299 -9.93 -7.50 16.74
N GLU A 300 -10.55 -7.28 17.89
CA GLU A 300 -10.04 -7.77 19.17
C GLU A 300 -9.76 -9.28 19.13
N SER A 301 -10.59 -10.04 18.42
CA SER A 301 -10.39 -11.47 18.19
C SER A 301 -9.10 -11.78 17.43
N LEU A 302 -8.76 -10.99 16.42
CA LEU A 302 -7.54 -11.18 15.63
C LEU A 302 -6.28 -10.83 16.44
N ALA A 303 -6.34 -9.78 17.27
CA ALA A 303 -5.25 -9.39 18.15
C ALA A 303 -4.89 -10.48 19.18
N VAL A 304 -5.86 -11.29 19.59
CA VAL A 304 -5.65 -12.42 20.52
C VAL A 304 -5.19 -13.67 19.77
N LEU A 305 -5.69 -13.92 18.56
CA LEU A 305 -5.37 -15.14 17.78
C LEU A 305 -3.99 -15.10 17.15
N LEU A 306 -3.57 -13.95 16.60
CA LEU A 306 -2.30 -13.83 15.88
C LEU A 306 -1.06 -14.24 16.70
N PRO A 307 -0.91 -13.81 17.97
CA PRO A 307 0.25 -14.22 18.78
C PRO A 307 0.26 -15.70 19.20
N GLN A 308 -0.88 -16.39 19.08
CA GLN A 308 -0.98 -17.83 19.39
C GLN A 308 -0.54 -18.71 18.21
N VAL A 309 -0.69 -18.22 16.99
CA VAL A 309 -0.43 -18.99 15.75
C VAL A 309 0.88 -18.61 15.08
N ILE A 310 1.32 -17.35 15.22
CA ILE A 310 2.50 -16.80 14.57
C ILE A 310 3.58 -16.55 15.62
N SER A 311 4.79 -17.08 15.41
CA SER A 311 5.92 -16.79 16.29
C SER A 311 6.38 -15.33 16.16
N LYS A 312 7.01 -14.79 17.21
CA LYS A 312 7.54 -13.42 17.20
C LYS A 312 8.57 -13.19 16.08
N ALA A 313 9.41 -14.21 15.79
CA ALA A 313 10.39 -14.16 14.72
C ALA A 313 9.72 -14.05 13.34
N GLN A 314 8.69 -14.87 13.09
CA GLN A 314 7.90 -14.80 11.87
C GLN A 314 7.19 -13.46 11.73
N ALA A 315 6.62 -12.94 12.82
CA ALA A 315 5.96 -11.64 12.81
C ALA A 315 6.91 -10.51 12.44
N LEU A 316 8.13 -10.51 12.97
CA LEU A 316 9.15 -9.50 12.65
C LEU A 316 9.55 -9.55 11.17
N GLY A 317 9.87 -10.73 10.66
CA GLY A 317 10.17 -10.93 9.24
C GLY A 317 9.04 -10.47 8.33
N PHE A 318 7.81 -10.83 8.67
CA PHE A 318 6.61 -10.46 7.92
C PHE A 318 6.33 -8.96 7.91
N ILE A 319 6.45 -8.29 9.06
CA ILE A 319 6.27 -6.83 9.14
C ILE A 319 7.29 -6.12 8.23
N MET A 320 8.55 -6.55 8.25
CA MET A 320 9.58 -5.97 7.40
C MET A 320 9.34 -6.28 5.92
N ALA A 321 8.87 -7.48 5.59
CA ALA A 321 8.50 -7.82 4.21
C ALA A 321 7.40 -6.91 3.66
N ILE A 322 6.36 -6.63 4.44
CA ILE A 322 5.25 -5.77 4.02
C ILE A 322 5.69 -4.32 3.81
N VAL A 323 6.59 -3.83 4.67
CA VAL A 323 7.10 -2.45 4.57
C VAL A 323 7.79 -2.23 3.23
N PHE A 324 8.65 -3.16 2.82
CA PHE A 324 9.48 -3.05 1.61
C PHE A 324 8.93 -3.80 0.39
N ASN A 325 7.70 -4.27 0.48
CA ASN A 325 7.01 -4.88 -0.65
C ASN A 325 6.74 -3.85 -1.76
N VAL A 326 6.53 -4.37 -2.97
CA VAL A 326 6.05 -3.57 -4.12
C VAL A 326 4.89 -2.69 -3.66
N PRO A 327 4.88 -1.40 -4.02
CA PRO A 327 3.76 -0.53 -3.68
C PRO A 327 2.48 -1.03 -4.37
N CYS A 328 1.33 -0.51 -3.94
CA CYS A 328 0.05 -0.93 -4.50
C CYS A 328 -0.01 -0.80 -6.04
N THR A 329 -0.82 -1.63 -6.69
CA THR A 329 -1.00 -1.65 -8.14
C THR A 329 -1.30 -0.29 -8.74
N MET A 330 -1.96 0.60 -7.99
CA MET A 330 -2.24 1.98 -8.40
C MET A 330 -0.96 2.80 -8.56
N THR A 331 0.03 2.61 -7.68
CA THR A 331 1.33 3.28 -7.78
C THR A 331 2.13 2.72 -8.96
N VAL A 332 2.11 1.41 -9.17
CA VAL A 332 2.76 0.76 -10.33
C VAL A 332 2.16 1.28 -11.63
N ALA A 333 0.83 1.35 -11.72
CA ALA A 333 0.14 1.90 -12.89
C ALA A 333 0.45 3.39 -13.12
N ALA A 334 0.57 4.18 -12.04
CA ALA A 334 0.99 5.59 -12.14
C ALA A 334 2.42 5.71 -12.67
N THR A 335 3.34 4.89 -12.16
CA THR A 335 4.74 4.85 -12.63
C THR A 335 4.83 4.46 -14.11
N TYR A 336 4.00 3.51 -14.57
CA TYR A 336 3.93 3.14 -15.99
C TYR A 336 3.47 4.30 -16.87
N ARG A 337 2.46 5.05 -16.43
CA ARG A 337 1.96 6.22 -17.17
C ARG A 337 2.96 7.35 -17.28
N GLU A 338 3.82 7.52 -16.27
CA GLU A 338 4.85 8.56 -16.28
C GLU A 338 6.10 8.19 -17.07
N ASN A 339 6.46 6.91 -17.11
CA ASN A 339 7.72 6.45 -17.72
C ASN A 339 7.52 5.74 -19.08
N HIS A 340 6.32 5.22 -19.38
CA HIS A 340 5.98 4.47 -20.59
C HIS A 340 6.92 3.29 -20.94
N SER A 341 7.71 2.80 -19.96
CA SER A 341 8.66 1.70 -20.16
C SER A 341 8.32 0.50 -19.30
N ALA A 342 7.76 -0.55 -19.90
CA ALA A 342 7.44 -1.80 -19.20
C ALA A 342 8.70 -2.51 -18.67
N LYS A 343 9.83 -2.44 -19.39
CA LYS A 343 11.09 -3.09 -19.00
C LYS A 343 11.58 -2.62 -17.63
N TRP A 344 11.63 -1.31 -17.42
CA TRP A 344 12.09 -0.74 -16.15
C TRP A 344 11.15 -1.03 -14.99
N ILE A 345 9.85 -1.09 -15.24
CA ILE A 345 8.86 -1.42 -14.20
C ILE A 345 8.99 -2.87 -13.76
N VAL A 346 9.10 -3.81 -14.71
CA VAL A 346 9.31 -5.23 -14.38
C VAL A 346 10.61 -5.42 -13.60
N LEU A 347 11.68 -4.72 -13.98
CA LEU A 347 12.94 -4.73 -13.25
C LEU A 347 12.79 -4.18 -11.82
N SER A 348 12.04 -3.07 -11.66
CA SER A 348 11.75 -2.49 -10.36
C SER A 348 10.93 -3.42 -9.48
N ILE A 349 9.89 -4.06 -10.03
CA ILE A 349 9.08 -5.05 -9.31
C ILE A 349 9.98 -6.22 -8.86
N GLY A 350 10.80 -6.77 -9.75
CA GLY A 350 11.74 -7.85 -9.42
C GLY A 350 12.70 -7.45 -8.30
N TYR A 351 13.27 -6.24 -8.36
CA TYR A 351 14.15 -5.72 -7.31
C TYR A 351 13.44 -5.64 -5.95
N TYR A 352 12.24 -5.03 -5.89
CA TYR A 352 11.53 -4.85 -4.62
C TYR A 352 11.01 -6.16 -4.03
N VAL A 353 10.57 -7.11 -4.85
CA VAL A 353 10.19 -8.45 -4.39
C VAL A 353 11.40 -9.19 -3.81
N ALA A 354 12.51 -9.21 -4.54
CA ALA A 354 13.74 -9.85 -4.06
C ALA A 354 14.26 -9.20 -2.78
N PHE A 355 14.28 -7.88 -2.71
CA PHE A 355 14.71 -7.12 -1.54
C PHE A 355 13.81 -7.38 -0.33
N SER A 356 12.49 -7.34 -0.50
CA SER A 356 11.51 -7.60 0.54
C SER A 356 11.63 -9.01 1.12
N LEU A 357 11.76 -10.03 0.27
CA LEU A 357 11.94 -11.41 0.72
C LEU A 357 13.29 -11.65 1.40
N THR A 358 14.35 -11.01 0.90
CA THR A 358 15.69 -11.09 1.53
C THR A 358 15.67 -10.47 2.93
N ILE A 359 15.03 -9.31 3.09
CA ILE A 359 14.86 -8.67 4.39
C ILE A 359 14.00 -9.55 5.31
N SER A 360 12.92 -10.14 4.81
CA SER A 360 12.11 -11.07 5.60
C SER A 360 12.93 -12.21 6.17
N CYS A 361 13.72 -12.86 5.32
CA CYS A 361 14.60 -13.95 5.72
C CYS A 361 15.63 -13.49 6.77
N ALA A 362 16.28 -12.35 6.56
CA ALA A 362 17.26 -11.80 7.49
C ALA A 362 16.65 -11.52 8.87
N PHE A 363 15.50 -10.83 8.91
CA PHE A 363 14.84 -10.50 10.17
C PHE A 363 14.20 -11.71 10.85
N TYR A 364 13.77 -12.72 10.11
CA TYR A 364 13.33 -13.99 10.67
C TYR A 364 14.47 -14.68 11.41
N HIS A 365 15.65 -14.81 10.78
CA HIS A 365 16.81 -15.43 11.42
C HIS A 365 17.34 -14.62 12.62
N ILE A 366 17.33 -13.29 12.53
CA ILE A 366 17.66 -12.44 13.69
C ILE A 366 16.63 -12.65 14.81
N GLY A 367 15.34 -12.74 14.49
CA GLY A 367 14.28 -12.99 15.45
C GLY A 367 14.34 -14.37 16.11
N LEU A 368 15.00 -15.36 15.49
CA LEU A 368 15.23 -16.67 16.08
C LEU A 368 16.38 -16.65 17.11
N LEU A 369 17.27 -15.64 17.05
CA LEU A 369 18.39 -15.47 17.97
C LEU A 369 18.02 -14.67 19.23
N ILE A 370 16.90 -13.97 19.20
CA ILE A 370 16.35 -13.16 20.30
C ILE A 370 15.22 -13.93 20.98
#